data_1301a0aec39c17a17d88afc773576a9f
#
_entry.id   1301a0aec39c17a17d88afc773576a9f
#
_cell.length_a   1.000
_cell.length_b   1.000
_cell.length_c   1.000
_cell.angle_alpha   90.00
_cell.angle_beta   90.00
_cell.angle_gamma   90.00
#
_symmetry.space_group_name_H-M   'P 1'
#
loop_
_entity.id
_entity.type
_entity.pdbx_description
1 polymer ?
#
loop_
_entity_poly.entity_id
_entity_poly.type
_entity_poly.pdbx_seq_one_letter_code
_entity_poly.pdbx_strand_id
1 'polypeptide(L)'
;MPQSRSSASTWFIFALLVVTCSYSAGQTRAWLTHSHDAQHTGVSSVASQPLSKIHWKQRVDFAVPSGEIFIHYGSPLVTARNTVIVPVKAGSDSFRIVAHNGTTGAILWRQSTGYQAPFAAFLPGMGPTLFGRKLFIPDNGGRVIVRQDPDLSSGVVSELYFYGQKNFQSDPLAYKQTVQINTPLTADTHGNLYFGFLANGSTPIGLQSGLARIAANGTGTWASAAFLSGDPFITEISMSCAPALSPDGKILYVAVSSGDFGYGYLLALNSTNLSVINRVRLTDPASAFDATMSDESSASPTVGPDGDVYYGVLENPFPFHNDRGWLLHFNRDLSQQKIPGSFGWDDTASIVDASLVPSYRGTSAYLLMTKYNNYAGISSDDGHNRVAILDPNASENDPVMPSTQVMQEVITQLGVTPDPGFPTFPGAVREWCINTAAVDPFTKSVIVNSEDGKLYRWDLTSNTLSEVIKLSGGIGEAYTPTVIGSDGTVFAINDAVLDAIGR
;
A
#
# COMPACT_ATOMS: atom_id res chain seq x y z
N MET A 1 -64.31 -50.80 43.68
CA MET A 1 -64.09 -49.97 42.51
C MET A 1 -63.39 -48.72 42.98
N PRO A 2 -62.10 -48.51 42.70
CA PRO A 2 -61.48 -47.19 42.84
C PRO A 2 -61.15 -46.63 41.46
N GLN A 3 -61.48 -45.35 41.29
CA GLN A 3 -61.24 -44.55 40.11
C GLN A 3 -59.75 -44.16 39.99
N SER A 4 -59.18 -44.41 38.84
CA SER A 4 -57.87 -43.96 38.46
C SER A 4 -57.90 -42.47 38.07
N ARG A 5 -57.11 -41.62 38.75
CA ARG A 5 -56.83 -40.25 38.32
C ARG A 5 -55.61 -40.26 37.40
N SER A 6 -55.78 -39.85 36.17
CA SER A 6 -54.69 -39.56 35.22
C SER A 6 -54.13 -38.20 35.51
N SER A 7 -52.84 -38.08 35.82
CA SER A 7 -52.07 -36.81 35.89
C SER A 7 -51.52 -36.44 34.51
N ALA A 8 -52.00 -35.37 33.92
CA ALA A 8 -51.46 -34.80 32.74
C ALA A 8 -50.24 -33.96 33.12
N SER A 9 -49.05 -34.39 32.71
CA SER A 9 -47.79 -33.61 32.83
C SER A 9 -47.70 -32.67 31.68
N THR A 10 -47.82 -31.37 31.95
CA THR A 10 -47.63 -30.27 30.98
C THR A 10 -46.14 -29.97 30.87
N TRP A 11 -45.52 -30.33 29.76
CA TRP A 11 -44.15 -29.94 29.44
C TRP A 11 -44.15 -28.53 28.86
N PHE A 12 -43.57 -27.57 29.60
CA PHE A 12 -43.23 -26.25 29.07
C PHE A 12 -41.91 -26.36 28.28
N ILE A 13 -42.01 -26.25 26.95
CA ILE A 13 -40.84 -26.08 26.07
C ILE A 13 -40.45 -24.61 26.13
N PHE A 14 -39.38 -24.29 26.82
CA PHE A 14 -38.73 -22.99 26.71
C PHE A 14 -37.96 -22.96 25.38
N ALA A 15 -38.53 -22.31 24.38
CA ALA A 15 -37.79 -21.95 23.16
C ALA A 15 -36.77 -20.84 23.48
N LEU A 16 -35.51 -21.20 23.60
CA LEU A 16 -34.40 -20.24 23.70
C LEU A 16 -34.25 -19.58 22.35
N LEU A 17 -34.74 -18.34 22.18
CA LEU A 17 -34.48 -17.51 21.04
C LEU A 17 -33.00 -17.06 21.09
N VAL A 18 -32.12 -17.78 20.43
CA VAL A 18 -30.75 -17.31 20.17
C VAL A 18 -30.85 -16.21 19.11
N VAL A 19 -30.90 -14.97 19.53
CA VAL A 19 -30.68 -13.83 18.65
C VAL A 19 -29.21 -13.83 18.26
N THR A 20 -28.89 -14.47 17.15
CA THR A 20 -27.59 -14.27 16.50
C THR A 20 -27.57 -12.84 15.97
N CYS A 21 -26.99 -11.95 16.74
CA CYS A 21 -26.60 -10.65 16.25
C CYS A 21 -25.50 -10.87 15.21
N SER A 22 -25.88 -10.99 13.95
CA SER A 22 -24.93 -10.93 12.82
C SER A 22 -24.35 -9.52 12.86
N TYR A 23 -23.17 -9.36 13.46
CA TYR A 23 -22.34 -8.21 13.18
C TYR A 23 -21.99 -8.28 11.69
N SER A 24 -22.81 -7.63 10.86
CA SER A 24 -22.33 -7.10 9.60
C SER A 24 -21.15 -6.23 9.98
N ALA A 25 -19.94 -6.65 9.64
CA ALA A 25 -18.78 -5.78 9.65
C ALA A 25 -19.10 -4.69 8.62
N GLY A 26 -19.76 -3.63 9.06
CA GLY A 26 -19.95 -2.43 8.27
C GLY A 26 -18.55 -1.97 7.89
N GLN A 27 -18.27 -1.94 6.58
CA GLN A 27 -17.02 -1.39 6.09
C GLN A 27 -16.79 -0.06 6.80
N THR A 28 -15.69 0.03 7.53
CA THR A 28 -15.36 1.25 8.26
C THR A 28 -15.10 2.34 7.25
N ARG A 29 -15.76 3.49 7.37
CA ARG A 29 -15.54 4.69 6.52
C ARG A 29 -14.17 5.31 6.80
N ALA A 30 -13.14 4.50 6.90
CA ALA A 30 -11.80 4.87 7.32
C ALA A 30 -10.79 4.36 6.31
N TRP A 31 -9.70 5.08 6.12
CA TRP A 31 -8.53 4.67 5.35
C TRP A 31 -7.43 4.31 6.34
N LEU A 32 -7.26 3.00 6.59
CA LEU A 32 -6.62 2.53 7.81
C LEU A 32 -5.10 2.37 7.70
N THR A 33 -4.60 2.06 6.51
CA THR A 33 -3.18 1.74 6.28
C THR A 33 -2.77 2.14 4.87
N HIS A 34 -1.54 1.83 4.47
CA HIS A 34 -1.08 1.95 3.10
C HIS A 34 -2.11 1.30 2.15
N SER A 35 -2.47 1.98 1.07
CA SER A 35 -3.44 1.50 0.07
C SER A 35 -4.78 1.00 0.65
N HIS A 36 -5.32 1.67 1.66
CA HIS A 36 -6.62 1.50 2.30
C HIS A 36 -6.70 0.41 3.39
N ASP A 37 -6.34 -0.83 3.10
CA ASP A 37 -6.54 -2.01 3.96
C ASP A 37 -5.33 -2.95 3.96
N ALA A 38 -5.39 -4.02 4.72
CA ALA A 38 -4.29 -4.97 4.85
C ALA A 38 -4.07 -5.86 3.59
N GLN A 39 -4.96 -5.80 2.61
CA GLN A 39 -4.83 -6.43 1.29
C GLN A 39 -4.27 -5.48 0.25
N HIS A 40 -4.17 -4.19 0.57
CA HIS A 40 -3.75 -3.09 -0.30
C HIS A 40 -4.67 -2.91 -1.52
N THR A 41 -5.97 -3.01 -1.30
CA THR A 41 -6.94 -3.00 -2.40
C THR A 41 -7.13 -1.63 -3.06
N GLY A 42 -6.86 -0.53 -2.37
CA GLY A 42 -7.12 0.83 -2.85
C GLY A 42 -8.61 1.17 -2.99
N VAL A 43 -9.52 0.30 -2.53
CA VAL A 43 -10.98 0.42 -2.75
C VAL A 43 -11.64 1.22 -1.63
N SER A 44 -12.25 2.34 -1.99
CA SER A 44 -12.98 3.17 -1.03
C SER A 44 -14.31 2.55 -0.61
N SER A 45 -14.64 2.67 0.66
CA SER A 45 -15.95 2.34 1.22
C SER A 45 -16.93 3.52 1.22
N VAL A 46 -16.54 4.66 0.65
CA VAL A 46 -17.28 5.92 0.61
C VAL A 46 -17.21 6.50 -0.80
N ALA A 47 -18.33 7.06 -1.29
CA ALA A 47 -18.32 7.81 -2.54
C ALA A 47 -17.44 9.06 -2.42
N SER A 48 -16.53 9.25 -3.36
CA SER A 48 -15.71 10.46 -3.42
C SER A 48 -16.54 11.66 -3.88
N GLN A 49 -16.20 12.83 -3.35
CA GLN A 49 -16.77 14.09 -3.79
C GLN A 49 -16.23 14.46 -5.20
N PRO A 50 -16.92 15.29 -5.99
CA PRO A 50 -16.40 15.84 -7.24
C PRO A 50 -15.07 16.59 -7.03
N LEU A 51 -14.15 16.49 -8.00
CA LEU A 51 -12.86 17.18 -7.97
C LEU A 51 -13.00 18.66 -8.37
N SER A 52 -13.85 19.41 -7.70
CA SER A 52 -14.23 20.77 -8.12
C SER A 52 -13.47 21.89 -7.40
N LYS A 53 -12.99 21.62 -6.19
CA LYS A 53 -12.39 22.66 -5.35
C LYS A 53 -11.35 22.08 -4.39
N ILE A 54 -10.26 22.81 -4.19
CA ILE A 54 -9.33 22.56 -3.09
C ILE A 54 -9.84 23.35 -1.87
N HIS A 55 -10.15 22.62 -0.80
CA HIS A 55 -10.63 23.21 0.44
C HIS A 55 -9.50 23.79 1.27
N TRP A 56 -8.40 23.03 1.38
CA TRP A 56 -7.20 23.42 2.11
C TRP A 56 -5.98 22.67 1.58
N LYS A 57 -4.81 23.23 1.88
CA LYS A 57 -3.49 22.65 1.55
C LYS A 57 -2.61 22.65 2.80
N GLN A 58 -1.77 21.62 2.94
CA GLN A 58 -0.78 21.54 4.02
C GLN A 58 0.54 20.98 3.49
N ARG A 59 1.67 21.60 3.83
CA ARG A 59 2.98 21.07 3.52
C ARG A 59 3.22 19.77 4.29
N VAL A 60 3.75 18.75 3.59
CA VAL A 60 4.19 17.48 4.16
C VAL A 60 5.72 17.37 4.22
N ASP A 61 6.44 18.31 3.60
CA ASP A 61 7.89 18.41 3.66
C ASP A 61 8.32 19.86 3.93
N PHE A 62 9.16 20.06 4.95
CA PHE A 62 9.75 21.35 5.33
C PHE A 62 11.23 21.43 4.97
N ALA A 63 11.79 20.41 4.34
CA ALA A 63 13.15 20.33 3.84
C ALA A 63 13.14 19.70 2.44
N VAL A 64 12.30 20.28 1.57
CA VAL A 64 12.15 19.86 0.17
C VAL A 64 13.48 20.04 -0.56
N PRO A 65 14.00 19.01 -1.28
CA PRO A 65 15.15 19.15 -2.14
C PRO A 65 14.93 20.23 -3.20
N SER A 66 16.01 20.83 -3.69
CA SER A 66 15.93 21.73 -4.82
C SER A 66 15.81 20.93 -6.13
N GLY A 67 14.93 21.34 -7.03
CA GLY A 67 14.68 20.68 -8.32
C GLY A 67 13.42 19.82 -8.29
N GLU A 68 13.43 18.76 -9.06
CA GLU A 68 12.34 17.78 -9.11
C GLU A 68 12.26 16.99 -7.78
N ILE A 69 11.04 16.62 -7.37
CA ILE A 69 10.83 15.90 -6.11
C ILE A 69 10.63 14.42 -6.44
N PHE A 70 11.63 13.62 -6.05
CA PHE A 70 11.62 12.16 -6.17
C PHE A 70 11.38 11.45 -4.83
N ILE A 71 10.81 12.13 -3.85
CA ILE A 71 10.56 11.58 -2.53
C ILE A 71 9.13 11.06 -2.43
N HIS A 72 8.99 9.79 -2.05
CA HIS A 72 7.72 9.20 -1.68
C HIS A 72 7.38 9.62 -0.25
N TYR A 73 6.25 10.27 -0.05
CA TYR A 73 5.78 10.61 1.28
C TYR A 73 4.94 9.49 1.86
N GLY A 74 4.90 9.38 3.20
CA GLY A 74 4.04 8.40 3.86
C GLY A 74 2.57 8.64 3.54
N SER A 75 1.84 7.55 3.27
CA SER A 75 0.42 7.60 2.94
C SER A 75 -0.39 8.29 4.03
N PRO A 76 -1.25 9.25 3.71
CA PRO A 76 -2.24 9.76 4.65
C PRO A 76 -3.18 8.65 5.10
N LEU A 77 -3.62 8.71 6.36
CA LEU A 77 -4.67 7.87 6.92
C LEU A 77 -5.87 8.75 7.26
N VAL A 78 -7.07 8.18 7.19
CA VAL A 78 -8.28 8.91 7.60
C VAL A 78 -9.11 8.06 8.55
N THR A 79 -9.46 8.62 9.70
CA THR A 79 -10.33 7.95 10.67
C THR A 79 -11.80 8.01 10.22
N ALA A 80 -12.65 7.18 10.81
CA ALA A 80 -14.10 7.23 10.56
C ALA A 80 -14.75 8.58 10.96
N ARG A 81 -14.06 9.41 11.74
CA ARG A 81 -14.48 10.78 12.13
C ARG A 81 -13.87 11.87 11.26
N ASN A 82 -13.27 11.50 10.15
CA ASN A 82 -12.63 12.41 9.20
C ASN A 82 -11.42 13.18 9.79
N THR A 83 -10.68 12.55 10.71
CA THR A 83 -9.35 13.05 11.09
C THR A 83 -8.35 12.54 10.07
N VAL A 84 -7.69 13.46 9.37
CA VAL A 84 -6.60 13.15 8.42
C VAL A 84 -5.28 13.15 9.17
N ILE A 85 -4.60 12.03 9.13
CA ILE A 85 -3.33 11.80 9.83
C ILE A 85 -2.25 11.63 8.77
N VAL A 86 -1.27 12.51 8.76
CA VAL A 86 -0.26 12.52 7.72
C VAL A 86 1.14 12.53 8.32
N PRO A 87 2.05 11.67 7.82
CA PRO A 87 3.48 11.80 8.06
C PRO A 87 4.03 13.09 7.44
N VAL A 88 4.84 13.80 8.19
CA VAL A 88 5.44 15.07 7.78
C VAL A 88 6.94 15.01 7.96
N LYS A 89 7.70 15.24 6.90
CA LYS A 89 9.15 15.46 6.95
C LYS A 89 9.41 16.87 7.50
N ALA A 90 9.84 16.94 8.75
CA ALA A 90 9.97 18.20 9.48
C ALA A 90 11.33 18.88 9.29
N GLY A 91 12.30 18.16 8.75
CA GLY A 91 13.68 18.58 8.46
C GLY A 91 14.33 17.55 7.55
N SER A 92 15.64 17.68 7.28
CA SER A 92 16.38 16.78 6.39
C SER A 92 16.24 15.30 6.79
N ASP A 93 16.23 15.03 8.09
CA ASP A 93 16.16 13.67 8.65
C ASP A 93 15.31 13.64 9.93
N SER A 94 14.21 14.35 9.94
CA SER A 94 13.29 14.36 11.07
C SER A 94 11.85 14.29 10.61
N PHE A 95 11.07 13.44 11.30
CA PHE A 95 9.70 13.15 10.96
C PHE A 95 8.76 13.32 12.15
N ARG A 96 7.54 13.69 11.85
CA ARG A 96 6.45 13.78 12.83
C ARG A 96 5.13 13.38 12.17
N ILE A 97 4.15 13.03 12.98
CA ILE A 97 2.77 12.89 12.54
C ILE A 97 2.01 14.18 12.84
N VAL A 98 1.20 14.62 11.89
CA VAL A 98 0.26 15.73 12.07
C VAL A 98 -1.15 15.24 11.79
N ALA A 99 -2.08 15.53 12.69
CA ALA A 99 -3.49 15.25 12.49
C ALA A 99 -4.26 16.54 12.21
N HIS A 100 -5.08 16.48 11.18
CA HIS A 100 -5.92 17.58 10.73
C HIS A 100 -7.39 17.20 10.81
N ASN A 101 -8.24 18.17 11.07
CA ASN A 101 -9.65 18.06 10.77
C ASN A 101 -9.82 17.98 9.25
N GLY A 102 -10.39 16.88 8.73
CA GLY A 102 -10.47 16.62 7.29
C GLY A 102 -11.25 17.68 6.52
N THR A 103 -12.26 18.27 7.14
CA THR A 103 -13.10 19.31 6.51
C THR A 103 -12.42 20.67 6.45
N THR A 104 -11.71 21.07 7.52
CA THR A 104 -11.19 22.45 7.67
C THR A 104 -9.68 22.57 7.50
N GLY A 105 -8.94 21.48 7.52
CA GLY A 105 -7.46 21.47 7.54
C GLY A 105 -6.87 21.94 8.87
N ALA A 106 -7.68 22.29 9.87
CA ALA A 106 -7.20 22.73 11.17
C ALA A 106 -6.41 21.62 11.85
N ILE A 107 -5.25 21.96 12.39
CA ILE A 107 -4.40 20.99 13.10
C ILE A 107 -5.05 20.66 14.45
N LEU A 108 -5.30 19.37 14.66
CA LEU A 108 -5.83 18.83 15.91
C LEU A 108 -4.71 18.55 16.90
N TRP A 109 -3.64 17.92 16.43
CA TRP A 109 -2.46 17.61 17.24
C TRP A 109 -1.24 17.30 16.38
N ARG A 110 -0.08 17.25 17.01
CA ARG A 110 1.20 16.81 16.45
C ARG A 110 1.83 15.79 17.37
N GLN A 111 2.49 14.79 16.79
CA GLN A 111 3.29 13.78 17.48
C GLN A 111 4.69 13.76 16.90
N SER A 112 5.67 14.18 17.68
CA SER A 112 7.08 14.04 17.32
C SER A 112 7.52 12.58 17.40
N THR A 113 8.46 12.19 16.55
CA THR A 113 9.06 10.86 16.50
C THR A 113 10.58 10.99 16.44
N GLY A 114 11.28 9.92 16.73
CA GLY A 114 12.70 9.77 16.43
C GLY A 114 12.94 9.00 15.13
N TYR A 115 11.91 8.77 14.32
CA TYR A 115 12.02 8.05 13.04
C TYR A 115 13.03 8.74 12.13
N GLN A 116 13.88 7.95 11.51
CA GLN A 116 14.82 8.33 10.46
C GLN A 116 14.56 7.46 9.25
N ALA A 117 14.56 8.05 8.06
CA ALA A 117 14.43 7.27 6.83
C ALA A 117 15.66 6.38 6.66
N PRO A 118 15.48 5.09 6.34
CA PRO A 118 16.60 4.16 6.20
C PRO A 118 17.55 4.53 5.07
N PHE A 119 17.03 5.18 4.03
CA PHE A 119 17.75 5.56 2.82
C PHE A 119 17.27 6.93 2.33
N ALA A 120 18.01 7.65 1.49
CA ALA A 120 17.76 9.07 1.23
C ALA A 120 17.01 9.38 -0.08
N ALA A 121 16.96 8.48 -1.06
CA ALA A 121 16.36 8.73 -2.37
C ALA A 121 15.08 7.88 -2.55
N PHE A 122 14.10 8.39 -3.26
CA PHE A 122 12.85 7.71 -3.66
C PHE A 122 12.03 7.04 -2.55
N LEU A 123 12.32 7.29 -1.29
CA LEU A 123 11.68 6.55 -0.22
C LEU A 123 10.27 7.03 0.07
N PRO A 124 9.32 6.11 0.29
CA PRO A 124 8.17 6.44 1.10
C PRO A 124 8.70 6.83 2.47
N GLY A 125 8.20 7.92 2.94
CA GLY A 125 8.43 8.33 4.31
C GLY A 125 7.80 7.33 5.29
N MET A 126 7.80 7.69 6.55
CA MET A 126 7.14 6.98 7.63
C MET A 126 5.73 6.48 7.26
N GLY A 127 5.45 5.19 7.44
CA GLY A 127 4.14 4.58 7.14
C GLY A 127 3.40 4.12 8.40
N PRO A 128 2.57 4.96 9.05
CA PRO A 128 1.74 4.57 10.19
C PRO A 128 0.55 3.71 9.78
N THR A 129 -0.13 3.10 10.77
CA THR A 129 -1.38 2.35 10.55
C THR A 129 -2.38 2.58 11.69
N LEU A 130 -3.68 2.46 11.38
CA LEU A 130 -4.79 2.57 12.32
C LEU A 130 -5.39 1.19 12.61
N PHE A 131 -5.73 0.93 13.88
CA PHE A 131 -6.57 -0.19 14.27
C PHE A 131 -7.46 0.21 15.44
N GLY A 132 -8.76 0.13 15.27
CA GLY A 132 -9.73 0.56 16.28
C GLY A 132 -9.54 2.03 16.64
N ARG A 133 -9.29 2.29 17.93
CA ARG A 133 -9.00 3.65 18.45
C ARG A 133 -7.51 3.87 18.67
N LYS A 134 -6.64 3.19 17.96
CA LYS A 134 -5.18 3.30 18.09
C LYS A 134 -4.55 3.68 16.77
N LEU A 135 -3.58 4.58 16.83
CA LEU A 135 -2.64 4.87 15.77
C LEU A 135 -1.29 4.31 16.17
N PHE A 136 -0.70 3.54 15.27
CA PHE A 136 0.64 2.98 15.42
C PHE A 136 1.60 3.72 14.49
N ILE A 137 2.70 4.20 15.05
CA ILE A 137 3.63 5.10 14.36
C ILE A 137 5.04 4.50 14.45
N PRO A 138 5.76 4.32 13.31
CA PRO A 138 7.16 3.93 13.34
C PRO A 138 8.02 4.93 14.10
N ASP A 139 8.99 4.42 14.86
CA ASP A 139 9.93 5.24 15.61
C ASP A 139 11.35 4.64 15.55
N ASN A 140 12.35 5.38 15.98
CA ASN A 140 13.73 4.89 16.00
C ASN A 140 13.93 3.71 16.96
N GLY A 141 15.00 2.96 16.73
CA GLY A 141 15.29 1.75 17.52
C GLY A 141 14.31 0.62 17.29
N GLY A 142 13.58 0.60 16.16
CA GLY A 142 12.57 -0.41 15.88
C GLY A 142 11.33 -0.34 16.78
N ARG A 143 11.13 0.77 17.48
CA ARG A 143 9.96 0.99 18.33
C ARG A 143 8.75 1.39 17.53
N VAL A 144 7.57 1.14 18.08
CA VAL A 144 6.29 1.64 17.57
C VAL A 144 5.61 2.47 18.65
N ILE A 145 5.40 3.76 18.37
CA ILE A 145 4.58 4.63 19.22
C ILE A 145 3.12 4.26 19.01
N VAL A 146 2.38 4.12 20.10
CA VAL A 146 0.93 3.88 20.10
C VAL A 146 0.24 5.11 20.67
N ARG A 147 -0.55 5.80 19.84
CA ARG A 147 -1.40 6.90 20.28
C ARG A 147 -2.85 6.43 20.35
N GLN A 148 -3.43 6.53 21.53
CA GLN A 148 -4.85 6.28 21.75
C GLN A 148 -5.67 7.47 21.23
N ASP A 149 -6.89 7.18 20.79
CA ASP A 149 -7.89 8.19 20.39
C ASP A 149 -7.33 9.23 19.39
N PRO A 150 -6.96 8.81 18.17
CA PRO A 150 -6.32 9.69 17.20
C PRO A 150 -7.20 10.88 16.77
N ASP A 151 -8.50 10.85 17.08
CA ASP A 151 -9.42 11.94 16.84
C ASP A 151 -9.37 13.05 17.93
N LEU A 152 -8.63 12.83 19.01
CA LEU A 152 -8.55 13.74 20.15
C LEU A 152 -7.15 14.30 20.34
N SER A 153 -7.06 15.57 20.72
CA SER A 153 -5.77 16.20 21.06
C SER A 153 -5.12 15.61 22.31
N SER A 154 -5.90 15.06 23.22
CA SER A 154 -5.50 14.52 24.53
C SER A 154 -5.17 13.03 24.51
N GLY A 155 -4.87 12.44 23.34
CA GLY A 155 -4.56 11.01 23.22
C GLY A 155 -3.37 10.58 24.07
N VAL A 156 -3.51 9.48 24.83
CA VAL A 156 -2.42 8.88 25.61
C VAL A 156 -1.43 8.18 24.68
N VAL A 157 -0.14 8.33 24.96
CA VAL A 157 0.94 7.75 24.16
C VAL A 157 1.66 6.68 24.96
N SER A 158 1.96 5.55 24.33
CA SER A 158 2.79 4.46 24.85
C SER A 158 3.69 3.91 23.74
N GLU A 159 4.56 2.97 24.05
CA GLU A 159 5.52 2.40 23.11
C GLU A 159 5.44 0.86 23.11
N LEU A 160 5.67 0.27 21.95
CA LEU A 160 5.81 -1.18 21.76
C LEU A 160 7.21 -1.49 21.20
N TYR A 161 7.71 -2.69 21.51
CA TYR A 161 9.05 -3.15 21.16
C TYR A 161 8.96 -4.59 20.64
N PHE A 162 9.22 -4.83 19.35
CA PHE A 162 9.10 -6.16 18.78
C PHE A 162 10.10 -7.18 19.33
N TYR A 163 11.22 -6.71 19.85
CA TYR A 163 12.24 -7.53 20.53
C TYR A 163 12.20 -7.43 22.06
N GLY A 164 11.20 -6.75 22.60
CA GLY A 164 10.93 -6.62 24.04
C GLY A 164 11.57 -5.39 24.70
N GLN A 165 10.78 -4.73 25.55
CA GLN A 165 11.18 -3.49 26.23
C GLN A 165 12.44 -3.64 27.08
N LYS A 166 12.63 -4.78 27.76
CA LYS A 166 13.83 -5.02 28.57
C LYS A 166 15.12 -5.01 27.74
N ASN A 167 15.06 -5.58 26.54
CA ASN A 167 16.19 -5.56 25.62
C ASN A 167 16.52 -4.13 25.20
N PHE A 168 15.52 -3.35 24.79
CA PHE A 168 15.73 -1.93 24.48
C PHE A 168 16.36 -1.17 25.65
N GLN A 169 15.88 -1.38 26.88
CA GLN A 169 16.39 -0.71 28.07
C GLN A 169 17.82 -1.11 28.45
N SER A 170 18.32 -2.24 27.97
CA SER A 170 19.70 -2.68 28.22
C SER A 170 20.73 -1.81 27.50
N ASP A 171 20.44 -1.28 26.35
CA ASP A 171 21.25 -0.32 25.59
C ASP A 171 20.40 0.48 24.61
N PRO A 172 19.65 1.49 25.07
CA PRO A 172 18.79 2.28 24.20
C PRO A 172 19.52 3.02 23.08
N LEU A 173 20.80 3.37 23.30
CA LEU A 173 21.60 4.10 22.33
C LEU A 173 21.96 3.21 21.14
N ALA A 174 22.46 2.00 21.41
CA ALA A 174 22.79 1.04 20.37
C ALA A 174 21.56 0.75 19.48
N TYR A 175 20.39 0.45 20.08
CA TYR A 175 19.17 0.20 19.30
C TYR A 175 18.74 1.41 18.46
N LYS A 176 18.74 2.61 19.02
CA LYS A 176 18.36 3.83 18.28
C LYS A 176 19.27 4.14 17.11
N GLN A 177 20.53 3.76 17.18
CA GLN A 177 21.52 4.01 16.13
C GLN A 177 21.55 2.93 15.06
N THR A 178 21.09 1.71 15.38
CA THR A 178 21.28 0.55 14.49
C THR A 178 20.00 -0.08 13.98
N VAL A 179 18.84 0.14 14.62
CA VAL A 179 17.59 -0.51 14.24
C VAL A 179 16.60 0.52 13.70
N GLN A 180 16.18 0.32 12.46
CA GLN A 180 15.25 1.21 11.76
C GLN A 180 14.08 0.41 11.19
N ILE A 181 12.86 0.93 11.27
CA ILE A 181 11.70 0.36 10.55
C ILE A 181 11.80 0.83 9.10
N ASN A 182 11.83 -0.10 8.14
CA ASN A 182 12.06 0.20 6.73
C ASN A 182 10.86 -0.02 5.81
N THR A 183 9.71 -0.42 6.38
CA THR A 183 8.46 -0.56 5.63
C THR A 183 7.32 0.19 6.31
N PRO A 184 6.22 0.50 5.62
CA PRO A 184 4.97 0.86 6.28
C PRO A 184 4.53 -0.24 7.26
N LEU A 185 3.80 0.16 8.31
CA LEU A 185 3.17 -0.77 9.25
C LEU A 185 1.86 -1.29 8.67
N THR A 186 1.61 -2.58 8.78
CA THR A 186 0.31 -3.19 8.47
C THR A 186 -0.30 -3.77 9.73
N ALA A 187 -1.59 -3.48 9.97
CA ALA A 187 -2.34 -4.05 11.07
C ALA A 187 -3.38 -5.06 10.55
N ASP A 188 -3.52 -6.21 11.22
CA ASP A 188 -4.62 -7.12 10.93
C ASP A 188 -5.92 -6.74 11.68
N THR A 189 -7.00 -7.48 11.41
CA THR A 189 -8.32 -7.28 12.03
C THR A 189 -8.37 -7.57 13.52
N HIS A 190 -7.28 -8.09 14.12
CA HIS A 190 -7.13 -8.37 15.53
C HIS A 190 -6.20 -7.37 16.24
N GLY A 191 -5.55 -6.48 15.48
CA GLY A 191 -4.60 -5.49 16.00
C GLY A 191 -3.18 -6.03 16.17
N ASN A 192 -2.83 -7.12 15.51
CA ASN A 192 -1.43 -7.50 15.35
C ASN A 192 -0.78 -6.60 14.29
N LEU A 193 0.49 -6.25 14.49
CA LEU A 193 1.27 -5.41 13.58
C LEU A 193 2.32 -6.23 12.88
N TYR A 194 2.61 -5.87 11.63
CA TYR A 194 3.65 -6.47 10.79
C TYR A 194 4.44 -5.39 10.09
N PHE A 195 5.78 -5.50 10.07
CA PHE A 195 6.65 -4.54 9.40
C PHE A 195 8.07 -5.09 9.24
N GLY A 196 8.76 -4.59 8.22
CA GLY A 196 10.19 -4.81 8.01
C GLY A 196 11.04 -3.91 8.90
N PHE A 197 12.22 -4.38 9.26
CA PHE A 197 13.23 -3.58 9.96
C PHE A 197 14.64 -3.89 9.47
N LEU A 198 15.47 -2.88 9.49
CA LEU A 198 16.92 -2.98 9.28
C LEU A 198 17.65 -3.03 10.62
N ALA A 199 18.74 -3.79 10.68
CA ALA A 199 19.69 -3.83 11.78
C ALA A 199 21.10 -3.56 11.23
N ASN A 200 21.45 -2.26 11.11
CA ASN A 200 22.68 -1.77 10.49
C ASN A 200 23.79 -1.63 11.55
N GLY A 201 24.11 -2.72 12.27
CA GLY A 201 25.14 -2.73 13.31
C GLY A 201 24.85 -3.75 14.40
N SER A 202 25.72 -3.78 15.40
CA SER A 202 25.62 -4.71 16.54
C SER A 202 24.56 -4.24 17.52
N THR A 203 23.70 -5.15 17.93
CA THR A 203 22.74 -4.97 19.02
C THR A 203 23.03 -5.97 20.15
N PRO A 204 22.64 -5.69 21.41
CA PRO A 204 22.89 -6.60 22.55
C PRO A 204 22.36 -8.02 22.38
N ILE A 205 21.31 -8.21 21.55
CA ILE A 205 20.73 -9.53 21.29
C ILE A 205 21.04 -10.06 19.87
N GLY A 206 21.94 -9.39 19.12
CA GLY A 206 22.32 -9.82 17.77
C GLY A 206 21.19 -9.80 16.77
N LEU A 207 20.38 -8.73 16.75
CA LEU A 207 19.33 -8.56 15.72
C LEU A 207 19.94 -8.58 14.32
N GLN A 208 19.24 -9.20 13.41
CA GLN A 208 19.50 -9.19 11.97
C GLN A 208 18.29 -8.59 11.26
N SER A 209 18.52 -7.82 10.20
CA SER A 209 17.45 -7.24 9.40
C SER A 209 16.42 -8.28 9.00
N GLY A 210 15.14 -7.94 9.06
CA GLY A 210 14.10 -8.91 8.83
C GLY A 210 12.68 -8.40 9.09
N LEU A 211 11.79 -9.32 9.37
CA LEU A 211 10.38 -9.08 9.61
C LEU A 211 10.06 -9.14 11.09
N ALA A 212 9.32 -8.15 11.56
CA ALA A 212 8.80 -8.07 12.92
C ALA A 212 7.28 -8.25 12.94
N ARG A 213 6.80 -8.87 14.00
CA ARG A 213 5.38 -8.94 14.39
C ARG A 213 5.22 -8.51 15.83
N ILE A 214 4.24 -7.66 16.10
CA ILE A 214 3.81 -7.35 17.48
C ILE A 214 2.35 -7.80 17.62
N ALA A 215 2.10 -8.77 18.49
CA ALA A 215 0.76 -9.22 18.77
C ALA A 215 -0.09 -8.14 19.46
N ALA A 216 -1.41 -8.22 19.38
CA ALA A 216 -2.34 -7.25 19.98
C ALA A 216 -2.14 -7.07 21.50
N ASN A 217 -1.58 -8.08 22.19
CA ASN A 217 -1.20 -8.01 23.60
C ASN A 217 0.17 -7.37 23.87
N GLY A 218 0.87 -6.90 22.82
CA GLY A 218 2.19 -6.27 22.90
C GLY A 218 3.38 -7.25 22.83
N THR A 219 3.13 -8.57 22.72
CA THR A 219 4.23 -9.53 22.56
C THR A 219 4.84 -9.45 21.18
N GLY A 220 6.16 -9.20 21.12
CA GLY A 220 6.90 -9.14 19.87
C GLY A 220 7.53 -10.47 19.48
N THR A 221 7.63 -10.70 18.18
CA THR A 221 8.40 -11.78 17.54
C THR A 221 9.06 -11.24 16.28
N TRP A 222 10.17 -11.87 15.86
CA TRP A 222 10.84 -11.47 14.63
C TRP A 222 11.59 -12.66 14.01
N ALA A 223 11.91 -12.54 12.73
CA ALA A 223 12.76 -13.48 12.01
C ALA A 223 13.58 -12.71 10.97
N SER A 224 14.85 -13.12 10.76
CA SER A 224 15.71 -12.47 9.78
C SER A 224 15.27 -12.79 8.35
N ALA A 225 15.52 -11.86 7.43
CA ALA A 225 15.20 -12.01 6.01
C ALA A 225 15.92 -13.23 5.41
N ALA A 226 17.19 -13.45 5.76
CA ALA A 226 17.96 -14.63 5.36
C ALA A 226 17.32 -15.94 5.83
N PHE A 227 16.86 -16.02 7.07
CA PHE A 227 16.17 -17.21 7.58
C PHE A 227 14.83 -17.44 6.86
N LEU A 228 14.04 -16.40 6.67
CA LEU A 228 12.74 -16.51 6.02
C LEU A 228 12.84 -16.90 4.56
N SER A 229 13.81 -16.36 3.81
CA SER A 229 14.06 -16.72 2.42
C SER A 229 14.76 -18.07 2.26
N GLY A 230 15.54 -18.51 3.27
CA GLY A 230 16.42 -19.66 3.17
C GLY A 230 17.65 -19.38 2.29
N ASP A 231 17.93 -18.12 2.01
CA ASP A 231 19.04 -17.64 1.19
C ASP A 231 19.88 -16.66 2.03
N PRO A 232 21.16 -17.00 2.32
CA PRO A 232 22.02 -16.16 3.16
C PRO A 232 22.41 -14.82 2.52
N PHE A 233 22.18 -14.64 1.23
CA PHE A 233 22.46 -13.41 0.51
C PHE A 233 21.26 -12.42 0.54
N ILE A 234 20.11 -12.86 1.01
CA ILE A 234 18.98 -11.95 1.27
C ILE A 234 19.24 -11.22 2.58
N THR A 235 19.34 -9.91 2.52
CA THR A 235 19.80 -9.07 3.61
C THR A 235 18.70 -8.31 4.32
N GLU A 236 17.52 -8.14 3.68
CA GLU A 236 16.46 -7.27 4.22
C GLU A 236 15.06 -7.61 3.69
N ILE A 237 14.05 -7.07 4.37
CA ILE A 237 12.72 -6.90 3.78
C ILE A 237 12.84 -5.76 2.78
N SER A 238 12.34 -5.97 1.58
CA SER A 238 12.40 -4.97 0.51
C SER A 238 11.86 -3.63 1.02
N MET A 239 12.66 -2.59 0.86
CA MET A 239 12.39 -1.29 1.48
C MET A 239 11.07 -0.73 0.97
N SER A 240 10.32 -0.09 1.86
CA SER A 240 9.02 0.51 1.53
C SER A 240 7.91 -0.46 1.12
N CYS A 241 8.20 -1.74 1.01
CA CYS A 241 7.23 -2.80 0.71
C CYS A 241 6.36 -3.11 1.93
N ALA A 242 5.16 -2.57 1.98
CA ALA A 242 4.21 -2.84 3.07
C ALA A 242 3.83 -4.35 3.09
N PRO A 243 3.91 -5.05 4.23
CA PRO A 243 3.41 -6.42 4.33
C PRO A 243 1.90 -6.49 4.06
N ALA A 244 1.45 -7.47 3.26
CA ALA A 244 0.04 -7.67 2.96
C ALA A 244 -0.53 -8.94 3.57
N LEU A 245 -1.84 -8.99 3.82
CA LEU A 245 -2.51 -10.15 4.40
C LEU A 245 -3.50 -10.79 3.41
N SER A 246 -3.64 -12.12 3.47
CA SER A 246 -4.73 -12.80 2.80
C SER A 246 -6.09 -12.34 3.33
N PRO A 247 -7.20 -12.47 2.55
CA PRO A 247 -8.53 -12.02 2.97
C PRO A 247 -9.02 -12.63 4.29
N ASP A 248 -8.57 -13.84 4.62
CA ASP A 248 -8.87 -14.49 5.91
C ASP A 248 -7.84 -14.18 7.02
N GLY A 249 -6.85 -13.34 6.75
CA GLY A 249 -5.82 -12.90 7.69
C GLY A 249 -4.80 -13.97 8.11
N LYS A 250 -4.79 -15.16 7.48
CA LYS A 250 -3.94 -16.28 7.90
C LYS A 250 -2.56 -16.30 7.27
N ILE A 251 -2.43 -15.73 6.08
CA ILE A 251 -1.17 -15.67 5.34
C ILE A 251 -0.72 -14.21 5.30
N LEU A 252 0.55 -13.99 5.58
CA LEU A 252 1.25 -12.72 5.45
C LEU A 252 2.19 -12.81 4.25
N TYR A 253 2.09 -11.85 3.33
CA TYR A 253 2.94 -11.74 2.16
C TYR A 253 3.96 -10.63 2.35
N VAL A 254 5.23 -10.93 2.07
CA VAL A 254 6.36 -10.00 2.26
C VAL A 254 7.39 -10.24 1.16
N ALA A 255 7.87 -9.18 0.53
CA ALA A 255 9.01 -9.26 -0.35
C ALA A 255 10.32 -9.05 0.43
N VAL A 256 11.34 -9.81 0.07
CA VAL A 256 12.69 -9.76 0.63
C VAL A 256 13.72 -9.59 -0.47
N SER A 257 14.79 -8.86 -0.21
CA SER A 257 15.77 -8.41 -1.19
C SER A 257 17.21 -8.70 -0.74
N SER A 258 18.09 -8.86 -1.70
CA SER A 258 19.54 -8.90 -1.50
C SER A 258 20.18 -7.49 -1.45
N GLY A 259 19.38 -6.46 -1.42
CA GLY A 259 19.76 -5.05 -1.48
C GLY A 259 19.23 -4.38 -2.73
N ASP A 260 19.45 -3.07 -2.84
CA ASP A 260 18.98 -2.25 -3.94
C ASP A 260 19.49 -2.74 -5.30
N PHE A 261 18.58 -2.81 -6.30
CA PHE A 261 18.78 -3.41 -7.61
C PHE A 261 19.29 -4.86 -7.58
N GLY A 262 19.11 -5.54 -6.46
CA GLY A 262 19.42 -6.96 -6.29
C GLY A 262 18.26 -7.88 -6.71
N TYR A 263 18.40 -9.15 -6.40
CA TYR A 263 17.31 -10.12 -6.58
C TYR A 263 16.55 -10.37 -5.26
N GLY A 264 15.39 -11.00 -5.34
CA GLY A 264 14.61 -11.26 -4.16
C GLY A 264 13.59 -12.39 -4.27
N TYR A 265 12.82 -12.50 -3.22
CA TYR A 265 11.72 -13.47 -3.09
C TYR A 265 10.45 -12.81 -2.60
N LEU A 266 9.31 -13.33 -3.03
CA LEU A 266 8.04 -13.10 -2.34
C LEU A 266 7.80 -14.30 -1.42
N LEU A 267 7.44 -14.01 -0.16
CA LEU A 267 7.22 -14.99 0.90
C LEU A 267 5.76 -15.06 1.28
N ALA A 268 5.22 -16.27 1.44
CA ALA A 268 3.95 -16.52 2.14
C ALA A 268 4.28 -17.09 3.53
N LEU A 269 3.88 -16.39 4.56
CA LEU A 269 4.17 -16.71 5.95
C LEU A 269 2.87 -16.93 6.74
N ASN A 270 2.91 -17.79 7.74
CA ASN A 270 1.84 -17.85 8.72
C ASN A 270 1.82 -16.55 9.54
N SER A 271 0.70 -15.81 9.49
CA SER A 271 0.57 -14.50 10.12
C SER A 271 0.68 -14.53 11.65
N THR A 272 0.46 -15.71 12.29
CA THR A 272 0.47 -15.83 13.75
C THR A 272 1.88 -15.99 14.31
N ASN A 273 2.76 -16.74 13.60
CA ASN A 273 4.06 -17.14 14.12
C ASN A 273 5.24 -16.92 13.16
N LEU A 274 5.00 -16.32 12.00
CA LEU A 274 5.98 -16.06 10.93
C LEU A 274 6.64 -17.30 10.33
N SER A 275 6.09 -18.52 10.56
CA SER A 275 6.61 -19.72 9.89
C SER A 275 6.38 -19.64 8.39
N VAL A 276 7.36 -20.08 7.61
CA VAL A 276 7.29 -20.05 6.15
C VAL A 276 6.31 -21.11 5.65
N ILE A 277 5.31 -20.68 4.87
CA ILE A 277 4.39 -21.54 4.12
C ILE A 277 5.02 -21.84 2.76
N ASN A 278 5.43 -20.79 2.05
CA ASN A 278 6.11 -20.90 0.77
C ASN A 278 7.00 -19.69 0.52
N ARG A 279 7.89 -19.82 -0.45
CA ARG A 279 8.78 -18.78 -0.96
C ARG A 279 8.94 -18.94 -2.47
N VAL A 280 8.84 -17.87 -3.20
CA VAL A 280 9.04 -17.89 -4.65
C VAL A 280 10.13 -16.88 -5.02
N ARG A 281 11.14 -17.33 -5.77
CA ARG A 281 12.14 -16.44 -6.36
C ARG A 281 11.47 -15.62 -7.44
N LEU A 282 11.68 -14.31 -7.41
CA LEU A 282 11.09 -13.40 -8.37
C LEU A 282 11.92 -13.42 -9.65
N THR A 283 11.29 -13.78 -10.76
CA THR A 283 11.96 -13.91 -12.06
C THR A 283 11.27 -13.04 -13.11
N ASP A 284 12.03 -12.50 -14.02
CA ASP A 284 11.54 -11.79 -15.18
C ASP A 284 10.82 -12.76 -16.13
N PRO A 285 9.56 -12.53 -16.49
CA PRO A 285 8.76 -13.46 -17.29
C PRO A 285 9.28 -13.67 -18.73
N ALA A 286 10.02 -12.72 -19.28
CA ALA A 286 10.49 -12.76 -20.66
C ALA A 286 11.88 -13.41 -20.78
N SER A 287 12.79 -13.11 -19.85
CA SER A 287 14.18 -13.57 -19.87
C SER A 287 14.43 -14.81 -19.00
N ALA A 288 13.58 -15.06 -18.01
CA ALA A 288 13.74 -16.03 -16.94
C ALA A 288 14.96 -15.77 -16.03
N PHE A 289 15.60 -14.60 -16.13
CA PHE A 289 16.57 -14.15 -15.14
C PHE A 289 15.88 -13.71 -13.85
N ASP A 290 16.65 -13.52 -12.77
CA ASP A 290 16.11 -12.89 -11.57
C ASP A 290 15.58 -11.51 -11.91
N ALA A 291 14.33 -11.22 -11.55
CA ALA A 291 13.80 -9.88 -11.66
C ALA A 291 14.54 -8.94 -10.70
N THR A 292 14.69 -7.69 -11.08
CA THR A 292 15.39 -6.72 -10.26
C THR A 292 14.44 -6.16 -9.20
N MET A 293 14.92 -6.18 -7.95
CA MET A 293 14.25 -5.58 -6.80
C MET A 293 14.86 -4.21 -6.57
N SER A 294 14.09 -3.15 -6.73
CA SER A 294 14.55 -1.81 -6.41
C SER A 294 14.01 -1.39 -5.05
N ASP A 295 14.90 -1.07 -4.12
CA ASP A 295 14.54 -0.47 -2.84
C ASP A 295 14.16 1.02 -2.97
N GLU A 296 14.33 1.58 -4.15
CA GLU A 296 13.76 2.87 -4.52
C GLU A 296 12.28 2.76 -4.90
N SER A 297 11.81 1.54 -5.18
CA SER A 297 10.44 1.23 -5.51
C SER A 297 9.57 1.16 -4.26
N SER A 298 8.35 1.64 -4.37
CA SER A 298 7.32 1.53 -3.33
C SER A 298 6.33 0.40 -3.58
N ALA A 299 6.62 -0.52 -4.50
CA ALA A 299 5.76 -1.66 -4.78
C ALA A 299 5.50 -2.49 -3.52
N SER A 300 4.24 -2.78 -3.26
CA SER A 300 3.80 -3.65 -2.17
C SER A 300 2.90 -4.75 -2.73
N PRO A 301 2.84 -5.94 -2.11
CA PRO A 301 1.91 -6.96 -2.56
C PRO A 301 0.47 -6.48 -2.47
N THR A 302 -0.32 -6.65 -3.53
CA THR A 302 -1.77 -6.51 -3.52
C THR A 302 -2.39 -7.90 -3.48
N VAL A 303 -3.44 -8.09 -2.69
CA VAL A 303 -4.12 -9.37 -2.57
C VAL A 303 -5.55 -9.27 -3.08
N GLY A 304 -5.86 -10.06 -4.10
CA GLY A 304 -7.19 -10.14 -4.68
C GLY A 304 -8.24 -10.78 -3.75
N PRO A 305 -9.53 -10.60 -4.05
CA PRO A 305 -10.62 -11.19 -3.26
C PRO A 305 -10.59 -12.72 -3.21
N ASP A 306 -10.01 -13.36 -4.24
CA ASP A 306 -9.79 -14.81 -4.33
C ASP A 306 -8.54 -15.28 -3.60
N GLY A 307 -7.72 -14.34 -3.15
CA GLY A 307 -6.45 -14.57 -2.46
C GLY A 307 -5.24 -14.59 -3.38
N ASP A 308 -5.39 -14.38 -4.66
CA ASP A 308 -4.26 -14.22 -5.59
C ASP A 308 -3.42 -13.00 -5.22
N VAL A 309 -2.12 -13.05 -5.48
CA VAL A 309 -1.14 -12.06 -5.03
C VAL A 309 -0.44 -11.45 -6.22
N TYR A 310 -0.37 -10.13 -6.24
CA TYR A 310 0.27 -9.32 -7.27
C TYR A 310 1.43 -8.53 -6.67
N TYR A 311 2.59 -8.54 -7.34
CA TYR A 311 3.75 -7.82 -6.86
C TYR A 311 4.58 -7.26 -8.02
N GLY A 312 4.90 -5.98 -7.98
CA GLY A 312 5.67 -5.28 -9.00
C GLY A 312 7.18 -5.49 -8.86
N VAL A 313 7.86 -5.72 -9.98
CA VAL A 313 9.32 -5.82 -10.07
C VAL A 313 9.83 -5.08 -11.31
N LEU A 314 11.11 -4.70 -11.32
CA LEU A 314 11.77 -4.19 -12.52
C LEU A 314 12.26 -5.36 -13.39
N GLU A 315 12.32 -5.15 -14.69
CA GLU A 315 12.81 -6.15 -15.65
C GLU A 315 14.30 -6.43 -15.50
N ASN A 316 14.71 -7.57 -16.00
CA ASN A 316 16.12 -7.95 -16.14
C ASN A 316 16.33 -8.83 -17.38
N PRO A 317 17.14 -8.42 -18.37
CA PRO A 317 18.05 -7.25 -18.35
C PRO A 317 17.32 -5.92 -18.56
N PHE A 318 17.78 -4.92 -17.84
CA PHE A 318 17.36 -3.54 -18.04
C PHE A 318 18.06 -2.91 -19.27
N PRO A 319 17.42 -2.12 -20.13
CA PRO A 319 15.99 -1.69 -20.16
C PRO A 319 15.17 -2.44 -21.24
N PHE A 320 15.29 -3.75 -21.36
CA PHE A 320 14.69 -4.49 -22.50
C PHE A 320 13.16 -4.49 -22.53
N HIS A 321 12.51 -4.20 -21.42
CA HIS A 321 11.06 -4.02 -21.35
C HIS A 321 10.66 -2.54 -21.17
N ASN A 322 11.46 -1.60 -21.70
CA ASN A 322 11.23 -0.16 -21.71
C ASN A 322 11.04 0.44 -20.30
N ASP A 323 11.78 -0.07 -19.30
CA ASP A 323 11.69 0.40 -17.90
C ASP A 323 10.30 0.21 -17.26
N ARG A 324 9.51 -0.73 -17.78
CA ARG A 324 8.14 -0.99 -17.33
C ARG A 324 8.08 -1.98 -16.18
N GLY A 325 9.07 -2.87 -16.09
CA GLY A 325 9.03 -4.00 -15.19
C GLY A 325 7.81 -4.92 -15.44
N TRP A 326 7.46 -5.70 -14.43
CA TRP A 326 6.39 -6.71 -14.53
C TRP A 326 5.55 -6.71 -13.25
N LEU A 327 4.23 -6.77 -13.38
CA LEU A 327 3.35 -7.09 -12.27
C LEU A 327 3.23 -8.62 -12.17
N LEU A 328 4.06 -9.24 -11.34
CA LEU A 328 4.05 -10.68 -11.14
C LEU A 328 2.76 -11.11 -10.46
N HIS A 329 2.23 -12.27 -10.87
CA HIS A 329 0.96 -12.80 -10.40
C HIS A 329 1.13 -14.23 -9.89
N PHE A 330 0.65 -14.50 -8.71
CA PHE A 330 0.74 -15.79 -8.04
C PHE A 330 -0.60 -16.19 -7.44
N ASN A 331 -0.81 -17.51 -7.31
CA ASN A 331 -1.90 -18.01 -6.50
C ASN A 331 -1.65 -17.76 -5.00
N ARG A 332 -2.67 -17.96 -4.18
CA ARG A 332 -2.69 -17.63 -2.75
C ARG A 332 -1.51 -18.15 -1.93
N ASP A 333 -1.02 -19.35 -2.18
CA ASP A 333 0.09 -19.95 -1.42
C ASP A 333 1.45 -19.81 -2.12
N LEU A 334 1.51 -19.01 -3.18
CA LEU A 334 2.70 -18.78 -4.03
C LEU A 334 3.27 -20.07 -4.66
N SER A 335 2.50 -21.13 -4.75
CA SER A 335 2.96 -22.39 -5.38
C SER A 335 2.88 -22.36 -6.90
N GLN A 336 2.12 -21.43 -7.47
CA GLN A 336 1.94 -21.26 -8.91
C GLN A 336 2.07 -19.80 -9.31
N GLN A 337 2.98 -19.52 -10.24
CA GLN A 337 3.03 -18.28 -10.98
C GLN A 337 1.98 -18.31 -12.09
N LYS A 338 1.25 -17.20 -12.25
CA LYS A 338 0.21 -17.01 -13.26
C LYS A 338 0.67 -15.97 -14.30
N ILE A 339 -0.24 -15.54 -15.17
CA ILE A 339 0.02 -14.56 -16.22
C ILE A 339 0.39 -13.21 -15.58
N PRO A 340 1.56 -12.60 -15.90
CA PRO A 340 1.98 -11.31 -15.35
C PRO A 340 1.29 -10.14 -16.07
N GLY A 341 1.29 -8.97 -15.45
CA GLY A 341 0.97 -7.71 -16.13
C GLY A 341 2.21 -7.10 -16.79
N SER A 342 2.01 -6.37 -17.88
CA SER A 342 3.07 -5.71 -18.67
C SER A 342 3.58 -4.39 -18.08
N PHE A 343 3.31 -4.13 -16.82
CA PHE A 343 3.87 -3.01 -16.05
C PHE A 343 3.80 -3.37 -14.56
N GLY A 344 4.84 -3.09 -13.80
CA GLY A 344 4.85 -3.39 -12.37
C GLY A 344 5.88 -2.61 -11.57
N TRP A 345 6.83 -1.99 -12.22
CA TRP A 345 7.86 -1.22 -11.54
C TRP A 345 7.23 -0.13 -10.65
N ASP A 346 7.65 -0.09 -9.39
CA ASP A 346 7.22 0.83 -8.35
C ASP A 346 5.69 1.02 -8.19
N ASP A 347 4.89 0.03 -8.63
CA ASP A 347 3.44 0.08 -8.62
C ASP A 347 2.83 -0.93 -7.64
N THR A 348 1.81 -0.48 -6.93
CA THR A 348 0.94 -1.32 -6.11
C THR A 348 -0.45 -1.28 -6.74
N ALA A 349 -0.80 -2.31 -7.51
CA ALA A 349 -2.05 -2.36 -8.25
C ALA A 349 -3.28 -2.23 -7.34
N SER A 350 -4.32 -1.54 -7.78
CA SER A 350 -5.58 -1.45 -7.06
C SER A 350 -6.61 -2.45 -7.59
N ILE A 351 -7.49 -2.94 -6.72
CA ILE A 351 -8.56 -3.88 -7.10
C ILE A 351 -9.76 -3.12 -7.65
N VAL A 352 -10.27 -3.54 -8.79
CA VAL A 352 -11.46 -2.98 -9.44
C VAL A 352 -12.49 -4.09 -9.61
N ASP A 353 -13.66 -3.99 -8.97
CA ASP A 353 -14.76 -4.92 -9.23
C ASP A 353 -15.12 -4.86 -10.73
N ALA A 354 -15.19 -6.01 -11.40
CA ALA A 354 -15.41 -6.06 -12.85
C ALA A 354 -16.72 -5.40 -13.30
N SER A 355 -17.73 -5.36 -12.44
CA SER A 355 -19.00 -4.67 -12.70
C SER A 355 -18.89 -3.15 -12.82
N LEU A 356 -17.76 -2.57 -12.36
CA LEU A 356 -17.50 -1.13 -12.48
C LEU A 356 -17.10 -0.73 -13.90
N VAL A 357 -16.72 -1.71 -14.75
CA VAL A 357 -16.29 -1.52 -16.14
C VAL A 357 -17.35 -2.08 -17.10
N PRO A 358 -18.39 -1.32 -17.48
CA PRO A 358 -19.51 -1.85 -18.27
C PRO A 358 -19.14 -2.34 -19.68
N SER A 359 -17.98 -1.96 -20.21
CA SER A 359 -17.44 -2.44 -21.47
C SER A 359 -16.80 -3.83 -21.36
N TYR A 360 -16.41 -4.28 -20.16
CA TYR A 360 -15.82 -5.59 -19.94
C TYR A 360 -16.78 -6.73 -20.30
N ARG A 361 -16.27 -7.77 -20.97
CA ARG A 361 -17.04 -8.92 -21.45
C ARG A 361 -16.43 -10.26 -21.01
N GLY A 362 -15.36 -10.24 -20.23
CA GLY A 362 -14.73 -11.44 -19.69
C GLY A 362 -15.50 -12.03 -18.50
N THR A 363 -14.88 -12.96 -17.81
CA THR A 363 -15.49 -13.73 -16.72
C THR A 363 -14.86 -13.47 -15.34
N SER A 364 -13.85 -12.62 -15.25
CA SER A 364 -13.22 -12.27 -13.99
C SER A 364 -14.17 -11.49 -13.09
N ALA A 365 -14.19 -11.80 -11.80
CA ALA A 365 -14.99 -11.08 -10.83
C ALA A 365 -14.40 -9.72 -10.48
N TYR A 366 -13.08 -9.56 -10.62
CA TYR A 366 -12.35 -8.33 -10.43
C TYR A 366 -11.26 -8.15 -11.50
N LEU A 367 -10.82 -6.93 -11.63
CA LEU A 367 -9.79 -6.45 -12.53
C LEU A 367 -8.72 -5.71 -11.71
N LEU A 368 -7.61 -5.35 -12.33
CA LEU A 368 -6.53 -4.62 -11.70
C LEU A 368 -6.36 -3.26 -12.35
N MET A 369 -6.26 -2.22 -11.54
CA MET A 369 -5.84 -0.89 -11.97
C MET A 369 -4.36 -0.70 -11.72
N THR A 370 -3.61 -0.29 -12.73
CA THR A 370 -2.17 -0.05 -12.66
C THR A 370 -1.78 1.15 -13.52
N LYS A 371 -0.66 1.80 -13.23
CA LYS A 371 -0.02 2.64 -14.22
C LYS A 371 0.54 1.78 -15.35
N TYR A 372 0.65 2.36 -16.53
CA TYR A 372 1.00 1.64 -17.74
C TYR A 372 1.83 2.56 -18.65
N ASN A 373 2.87 3.12 -18.06
CA ASN A 373 3.77 4.04 -18.73
C ASN A 373 4.57 3.34 -19.83
N ASN A 374 5.00 4.11 -20.80
CA ASN A 374 5.91 3.71 -21.87
C ASN A 374 6.90 4.85 -22.07
N TYR A 375 7.97 4.82 -21.28
CA TYR A 375 8.86 5.96 -21.03
C TYR A 375 9.64 6.39 -22.26
N ALA A 376 9.51 7.65 -22.68
CA ALA A 376 10.18 8.20 -23.85
C ALA A 376 11.70 8.19 -23.69
N GLY A 377 12.41 7.75 -24.74
CA GLY A 377 13.86 7.72 -24.78
C GLY A 377 14.49 6.48 -24.16
N ILE A 378 13.69 5.54 -23.68
CA ILE A 378 14.15 4.24 -23.19
C ILE A 378 13.87 3.18 -24.26
N SER A 379 14.91 2.52 -24.79
CA SER A 379 14.79 1.46 -25.79
C SER A 379 13.93 1.81 -27.02
N SER A 380 12.76 1.19 -27.21
CA SER A 380 11.89 1.29 -28.41
C SER A 380 10.57 2.03 -28.15
N ASP A 381 10.46 2.76 -27.07
CA ASP A 381 9.21 3.36 -26.62
C ASP A 381 8.82 4.68 -27.31
N ASP A 382 7.60 5.12 -27.05
CA ASP A 382 6.97 6.26 -27.72
C ASP A 382 6.56 7.40 -26.75
N GLY A 383 6.77 7.22 -25.43
CA GLY A 383 6.33 8.19 -24.40
C GLY A 383 4.82 8.27 -24.22
N HIS A 384 4.06 7.28 -24.70
CA HIS A 384 2.61 7.23 -24.53
C HIS A 384 2.23 6.68 -23.15
N ASN A 385 2.46 7.46 -22.12
CA ASN A 385 2.20 7.07 -20.73
C ASN A 385 0.69 6.96 -20.45
N ARG A 386 0.26 5.80 -19.94
CA ARG A 386 -1.14 5.43 -19.71
C ARG A 386 -1.36 4.97 -18.28
N VAL A 387 -2.63 4.88 -17.94
CA VAL A 387 -3.17 4.02 -16.88
C VAL A 387 -4.02 2.92 -17.52
N ALA A 388 -4.09 1.74 -16.92
CA ALA A 388 -4.77 0.58 -17.46
C ALA A 388 -5.65 -0.13 -16.44
N ILE A 389 -6.71 -0.75 -16.94
CA ILE A 389 -7.45 -1.80 -16.23
C ILE A 389 -7.13 -3.12 -16.95
N LEU A 390 -6.60 -4.08 -16.18
CA LEU A 390 -6.15 -5.38 -16.67
C LEU A 390 -7.06 -6.52 -16.18
N ASP A 391 -7.28 -7.52 -17.02
CA ASP A 391 -7.93 -8.77 -16.62
C ASP A 391 -6.87 -9.80 -16.18
N PRO A 392 -6.81 -10.18 -14.89
CA PRO A 392 -5.81 -11.11 -14.39
C PRO A 392 -5.97 -12.55 -14.89
N ASN A 393 -7.11 -12.90 -15.49
CA ASN A 393 -7.41 -14.26 -15.95
C ASN A 393 -7.51 -14.40 -17.49
N ALA A 394 -7.35 -13.31 -18.23
CA ALA A 394 -7.24 -13.33 -19.68
C ALA A 394 -5.84 -12.88 -20.10
N SER A 395 -5.41 -13.27 -21.30
CA SER A 395 -4.07 -12.94 -21.78
C SER A 395 -4.05 -12.37 -23.19
N GLU A 396 -3.01 -11.59 -23.43
CA GLU A 396 -2.63 -11.08 -24.76
C GLU A 396 -1.11 -11.11 -24.91
N ASN A 397 -0.60 -10.84 -26.08
CA ASN A 397 0.83 -10.68 -26.29
C ASN A 397 1.30 -9.34 -25.73
N ASP A 398 2.44 -9.35 -25.03
CA ASP A 398 3.04 -8.12 -24.54
C ASP A 398 3.36 -7.14 -25.69
N PRO A 399 3.03 -5.85 -25.56
CA PRO A 399 3.26 -4.86 -26.61
C PRO A 399 4.73 -4.57 -26.91
N VAL A 400 5.63 -4.77 -25.93
CA VAL A 400 7.09 -4.54 -26.05
C VAL A 400 7.81 -5.84 -26.36
N MET A 401 7.42 -6.93 -25.73
CA MET A 401 8.01 -8.28 -25.89
C MET A 401 6.96 -9.30 -26.38
N PRO A 402 6.57 -9.29 -27.66
CA PRO A 402 5.40 -10.03 -28.17
C PRO A 402 5.44 -11.55 -28.01
N SER A 403 6.56 -12.13 -27.66
CA SER A 403 6.69 -13.57 -27.31
C SER A 403 6.21 -13.89 -25.89
N THR A 404 5.98 -12.89 -25.05
CA THR A 404 5.55 -13.03 -23.66
C THR A 404 4.05 -12.81 -23.57
N GLN A 405 3.34 -13.69 -22.85
CA GLN A 405 1.92 -13.53 -22.56
C GLN A 405 1.75 -12.71 -21.30
N VAL A 406 0.90 -11.69 -21.37
CA VAL A 406 0.59 -10.79 -20.26
C VAL A 406 -0.91 -10.70 -20.03
N MET A 407 -1.33 -10.14 -18.89
CA MET A 407 -2.74 -9.84 -18.60
C MET A 407 -3.34 -8.96 -19.68
N GLN A 408 -4.55 -9.29 -20.11
CA GLN A 408 -5.25 -8.55 -21.15
C GLN A 408 -5.63 -7.14 -20.71
N GLU A 409 -5.34 -6.15 -21.54
CA GLU A 409 -5.87 -4.80 -21.39
C GLU A 409 -7.39 -4.79 -21.61
N VAL A 410 -8.15 -4.28 -20.65
CA VAL A 410 -9.61 -4.10 -20.75
C VAL A 410 -9.95 -2.70 -21.25
N ILE A 411 -9.41 -1.70 -20.59
CA ILE A 411 -9.47 -0.29 -20.99
C ILE A 411 -8.17 0.41 -20.56
N THR A 412 -7.75 1.39 -21.35
CA THR A 412 -6.61 2.25 -21.04
C THR A 412 -6.95 3.72 -21.23
N GLN A 413 -6.24 4.60 -20.54
CA GLN A 413 -6.38 6.04 -20.68
C GLN A 413 -5.01 6.70 -20.81
N LEU A 414 -4.77 7.35 -21.95
CA LEU A 414 -3.56 8.11 -22.23
C LEU A 414 -3.51 9.38 -21.38
N GLY A 415 -2.33 9.76 -20.91
CA GLY A 415 -2.07 11.07 -20.31
C GLY A 415 -2.41 12.21 -21.28
N VAL A 416 -2.82 13.36 -20.74
CA VAL A 416 -3.30 14.49 -21.58
C VAL A 416 -2.33 15.68 -21.65
N THR A 417 -1.29 15.68 -20.82
CA THR A 417 -0.32 16.78 -20.78
C THR A 417 0.92 16.39 -21.57
N PRO A 418 1.24 17.11 -22.67
CA PRO A 418 2.47 16.83 -23.43
C PRO A 418 3.71 16.94 -22.57
N ASP A 419 4.70 16.09 -22.82
CA ASP A 419 5.96 16.14 -22.12
C ASP A 419 6.98 17.03 -22.84
N PRO A 420 7.32 18.21 -22.28
CA PRO A 420 8.29 19.10 -22.90
C PRO A 420 9.74 18.59 -22.78
N GLY A 421 10.02 17.61 -21.94
CA GLY A 421 11.32 16.95 -21.83
C GLY A 421 11.66 16.10 -23.06
N PHE A 422 10.64 15.64 -23.80
CA PHE A 422 10.78 14.77 -24.96
C PHE A 422 10.17 15.34 -26.25
N PRO A 423 10.61 16.53 -26.70
CA PRO A 423 9.99 17.22 -27.85
C PRO A 423 10.16 16.49 -29.18
N THR A 424 11.06 15.51 -29.26
CA THR A 424 11.30 14.69 -30.46
C THR A 424 10.44 13.44 -30.53
N PHE A 425 9.66 13.15 -29.49
CA PHE A 425 8.73 12.00 -29.44
C PHE A 425 7.31 12.50 -29.69
N PRO A 426 6.75 12.30 -30.91
CA PRO A 426 5.41 12.79 -31.21
C PRO A 426 4.35 12.15 -30.32
N GLY A 427 3.61 12.96 -29.57
CA GLY A 427 2.55 12.48 -28.68
C GLY A 427 3.01 12.00 -27.31
N ALA A 428 4.31 12.15 -26.98
CA ALA A 428 4.79 11.88 -25.62
C ALA A 428 4.06 12.77 -24.60
N VAL A 429 3.63 12.15 -23.52
CA VAL A 429 2.88 12.79 -22.42
C VAL A 429 3.58 12.55 -21.10
N ARG A 430 3.29 13.41 -20.12
CA ARG A 430 3.78 13.29 -18.74
C ARG A 430 3.41 11.93 -18.14
N GLU A 431 4.25 11.46 -17.25
CA GLU A 431 4.13 10.15 -16.61
C GLU A 431 3.00 10.11 -15.57
N TRP A 432 2.50 8.92 -15.39
CA TRP A 432 1.62 8.60 -14.27
C TRP A 432 2.49 8.09 -13.12
N CYS A 433 2.94 9.01 -12.27
CA CYS A 433 3.76 8.71 -11.10
C CYS A 433 2.88 8.36 -9.90
N ILE A 434 2.10 7.30 -10.02
CA ILE A 434 1.24 6.81 -8.94
C ILE A 434 1.80 5.52 -8.35
N ASN A 435 1.74 5.37 -7.02
CA ASN A 435 1.94 4.07 -6.39
C ASN A 435 0.62 3.29 -6.36
N THR A 436 -0.40 3.84 -5.69
CA THR A 436 -1.73 3.23 -5.62
C THR A 436 -2.79 4.27 -5.93
N ALA A 437 -3.66 3.97 -6.88
CA ALA A 437 -4.83 4.79 -7.17
C ALA A 437 -5.97 4.48 -6.19
N ALA A 438 -6.85 5.46 -5.95
CA ALA A 438 -8.06 5.24 -5.16
C ALA A 438 -9.23 4.85 -6.06
N VAL A 439 -9.77 3.66 -5.86
CA VAL A 439 -10.94 3.14 -6.57
C VAL A 439 -12.21 3.55 -5.83
N ASP A 440 -13.12 4.21 -6.52
CA ASP A 440 -14.44 4.59 -6.03
C ASP A 440 -15.54 3.75 -6.70
N PRO A 441 -16.03 2.70 -6.05
CA PRO A 441 -17.08 1.85 -6.63
C PRO A 441 -18.44 2.54 -6.77
N PHE A 442 -18.70 3.59 -6.01
CA PHE A 442 -19.98 4.30 -6.00
C PHE A 442 -20.15 5.22 -7.23
N THR A 443 -19.05 5.82 -7.66
CA THR A 443 -19.02 6.67 -8.86
C THR A 443 -18.47 5.93 -10.08
N LYS A 444 -18.10 4.65 -9.93
CA LYS A 444 -17.47 3.80 -10.97
C LYS A 444 -16.26 4.49 -11.59
N SER A 445 -15.39 4.99 -10.73
CA SER A 445 -14.23 5.76 -11.17
C SER A 445 -12.97 5.39 -10.39
N VAL A 446 -11.84 5.79 -10.94
CA VAL A 446 -10.54 5.73 -10.29
C VAL A 446 -10.00 7.16 -10.17
N ILE A 447 -9.47 7.50 -9.00
CA ILE A 447 -8.82 8.80 -8.79
C ILE A 447 -7.32 8.59 -8.93
N VAL A 448 -6.71 9.28 -9.90
CA VAL A 448 -5.29 9.15 -10.25
C VAL A 448 -4.57 10.47 -10.16
N ASN A 449 -3.42 10.48 -9.51
CA ASN A 449 -2.52 11.61 -9.40
C ASN A 449 -1.43 11.51 -10.49
N SER A 450 -0.90 12.63 -10.98
CA SER A 450 0.07 12.66 -12.07
C SER A 450 1.20 13.66 -11.78
N GLU A 451 2.37 13.41 -12.32
CA GLU A 451 3.50 14.33 -12.24
C GLU A 451 3.25 15.67 -12.97
N ASP A 452 2.23 15.73 -13.82
CA ASP A 452 1.82 16.98 -14.47
C ASP A 452 1.18 17.99 -13.49
N GLY A 453 1.12 17.65 -12.22
CA GLY A 453 0.56 18.47 -11.15
C GLY A 453 -0.95 18.49 -11.07
N LYS A 454 -1.61 17.50 -11.66
CA LYS A 454 -3.08 17.40 -11.66
C LYS A 454 -3.54 16.08 -11.07
N LEU A 455 -4.74 16.12 -10.48
CA LEU A 455 -5.50 14.97 -10.05
C LEU A 455 -6.68 14.76 -10.99
N TYR A 456 -6.89 13.53 -11.41
CA TYR A 456 -7.91 13.16 -12.39
C TYR A 456 -8.90 12.15 -11.81
N ARG A 457 -10.16 12.26 -12.24
CA ARG A 457 -11.14 11.18 -12.11
C ARG A 457 -11.25 10.46 -13.46
N TRP A 458 -10.85 9.21 -13.48
CA TRP A 458 -11.07 8.32 -14.62
C TRP A 458 -12.41 7.62 -14.46
N ASP A 459 -13.39 7.99 -15.28
CA ASP A 459 -14.71 7.36 -15.34
C ASP A 459 -14.61 6.05 -16.12
N LEU A 460 -14.83 4.94 -15.45
CA LEU A 460 -14.70 3.60 -16.02
C LEU A 460 -15.89 3.23 -16.93
N THR A 461 -17.00 3.99 -16.88
CA THR A 461 -18.16 3.77 -17.73
C THR A 461 -17.96 4.33 -19.13
N SER A 462 -17.44 5.55 -19.21
CA SER A 462 -17.17 6.26 -20.46
C SER A 462 -15.74 6.11 -20.98
N ASN A 463 -14.85 5.55 -20.16
CA ASN A 463 -13.40 5.51 -20.38
C ASN A 463 -12.82 6.90 -20.67
N THR A 464 -13.11 7.89 -19.84
CA THR A 464 -12.65 9.27 -20.00
C THR A 464 -12.13 9.84 -18.70
N LEU A 465 -11.18 10.79 -18.78
CA LEU A 465 -10.79 11.64 -17.64
C LEU A 465 -11.88 12.72 -17.45
N SER A 466 -12.93 12.35 -16.72
CA SER A 466 -14.18 13.12 -16.61
C SER A 466 -14.07 14.38 -15.73
N GLU A 467 -13.16 14.37 -14.77
CA GLU A 467 -12.88 15.50 -13.91
C GLU A 467 -11.37 15.69 -13.76
N VAL A 468 -10.92 16.94 -13.63
CA VAL A 468 -9.53 17.30 -13.43
C VAL A 468 -9.41 18.52 -12.52
N ILE A 469 -8.45 18.48 -11.60
CA ILE A 469 -8.11 19.64 -10.76
C ILE A 469 -6.60 19.81 -10.69
N LYS A 470 -6.13 21.07 -10.82
CA LYS A 470 -4.72 21.40 -10.70
C LYS A 470 -4.31 21.52 -9.24
N LEU A 471 -3.27 20.77 -8.83
CA LEU A 471 -2.70 20.75 -7.48
C LEU A 471 -1.45 21.60 -7.41
N SER A 472 -0.52 21.44 -8.37
CA SER A 472 0.80 22.08 -8.39
C SER A 472 1.19 22.63 -9.77
N GLY A 473 2.45 23.02 -9.91
CA GLY A 473 3.04 23.44 -11.19
C GLY A 473 3.39 22.28 -12.12
N GLY A 474 3.41 21.08 -11.62
CA GLY A 474 3.90 19.88 -12.29
C GLY A 474 5.37 19.59 -11.96
N ILE A 475 5.81 18.38 -12.32
CA ILE A 475 7.09 17.75 -11.93
C ILE A 475 7.24 17.75 -10.40
N GLY A 476 6.24 17.22 -9.76
CA GLY A 476 6.25 16.80 -8.38
C GLY A 476 5.78 15.38 -8.35
N GLU A 477 6.59 14.48 -7.78
CA GLU A 477 6.26 13.08 -7.69
C GLU A 477 4.94 12.85 -6.95
N ALA A 478 4.09 12.04 -7.54
CA ALA A 478 2.76 11.73 -7.03
C ALA A 478 2.65 10.27 -6.53
N TYR A 479 3.78 9.66 -6.15
CA TYR A 479 3.86 8.25 -5.73
C TYR A 479 3.13 7.92 -4.44
N THR A 480 2.76 8.90 -3.65
CA THR A 480 1.99 8.66 -2.42
C THR A 480 0.56 8.24 -2.76
N PRO A 481 0.03 7.16 -2.17
CA PRO A 481 -1.34 6.73 -2.41
C PRO A 481 -2.36 7.86 -2.24
N THR A 482 -3.26 8.02 -3.20
CA THR A 482 -4.43 8.90 -3.10
C THR A 482 -5.46 8.29 -2.17
N VAL A 483 -6.10 9.10 -1.33
CA VAL A 483 -6.97 8.66 -0.25
C VAL A 483 -8.36 9.30 -0.36
N ILE A 484 -9.41 8.53 -0.13
CA ILE A 484 -10.78 9.05 -0.02
C ILE A 484 -11.19 9.05 1.46
N GLY A 485 -11.51 10.23 1.97
CA GLY A 485 -11.91 10.43 3.36
C GLY A 485 -13.30 9.92 3.70
N SER A 486 -13.62 9.88 4.99
CA SER A 486 -14.90 9.34 5.48
C SER A 486 -16.14 10.16 5.09
N ASP A 487 -15.94 11.37 4.61
CA ASP A 487 -16.97 12.27 4.06
C ASP A 487 -16.89 12.39 2.52
N GLY A 488 -16.01 11.61 1.89
CA GLY A 488 -15.76 11.62 0.45
C GLY A 488 -14.75 12.65 -0.04
N THR A 489 -14.19 13.49 0.85
CA THR A 489 -13.09 14.40 0.48
C THR A 489 -11.90 13.58 -0.02
N VAL A 490 -11.32 13.97 -1.15
CA VAL A 490 -10.13 13.32 -1.71
C VAL A 490 -8.88 14.00 -1.18
N PHE A 491 -7.94 13.21 -0.68
CA PHE A 491 -6.65 13.68 -0.18
C PHE A 491 -5.55 13.16 -1.09
N ALA A 492 -4.77 14.07 -1.66
CA ALA A 492 -3.68 13.73 -2.56
C ALA A 492 -2.43 14.54 -2.20
N ILE A 493 -1.26 13.92 -2.28
CA ILE A 493 0.03 14.61 -2.14
C ILE A 493 0.62 14.78 -3.53
N ASN A 494 0.98 16.01 -3.85
CA ASN A 494 1.68 16.37 -5.07
C ASN A 494 2.62 17.54 -4.74
N ASP A 495 3.87 17.49 -5.21
CA ASP A 495 4.87 18.54 -4.98
C ASP A 495 5.02 18.89 -3.47
N ALA A 496 5.19 17.87 -2.62
CA ALA A 496 5.34 17.98 -1.16
C ALA A 496 4.17 18.68 -0.42
N VAL A 497 3.00 18.73 -1.04
CA VAL A 497 1.79 19.36 -0.48
C VAL A 497 0.64 18.36 -0.46
N LEU A 498 0.00 18.21 0.69
CA LEU A 498 -1.26 17.51 0.85
C LEU A 498 -2.40 18.48 0.50
N ASP A 499 -3.20 18.11 -0.47
CA ASP A 499 -4.40 18.81 -0.90
C ASP A 499 -5.66 18.05 -0.43
N ALA A 500 -6.65 18.79 0.05
CA ALA A 500 -8.00 18.27 0.33
C ALA A 500 -8.97 18.78 -0.73
N ILE A 501 -9.55 17.87 -1.49
CA ILE A 501 -10.33 18.17 -2.69
C ILE A 501 -11.76 17.67 -2.52
N GLY A 502 -12.74 18.51 -2.93
CA GLY A 502 -14.16 18.16 -2.87
C GLY A 502 -15.05 19.22 -3.52
N ARG A 503 -16.30 19.33 -3.04
CA ARG A 503 -17.30 20.27 -3.51
C ARG A 503 -16.99 21.72 -3.12
#